data_1f8204a7a4a966cf87c620258133a160
#
_entry.id   1f8204a7a4a966cf87c620258133a160
#
_cell.length_a   1.000
_cell.length_b   1.000
_cell.length_c   1.000
_cell.angle_alpha   90.00
_cell.angle_beta   90.00
_cell.angle_gamma   90.00
#
_symmetry.space_group_name_H-M   'P 1'
#
loop_
_entity.id
_entity.type
_entity.pdbx_description
1 polymer ?
#
loop_
_entity_poly.entity_id
_entity_poly.type
_entity_poly.pdbx_seq_one_letter_code
_entity_poly.pdbx_strand_id
1 'polypeptide(L)'
;RIDASVTPARLETAVIAAAINLNNELSEWRATQRAAGYTTLAEVPGDRIKDVSVKVHLYRRAIEAGTGAEVCERYRDYSATNTGSEKAEALTPNIDDYRRDLRWAVRDFLGISRTTVELI
;
A
#
# COMPACT_ATOMS: atom_id res chain seq x y z
N ARG A 1 -6.44 -11.88 -1.34
CA ARG A 1 -7.80 -12.13 -0.92
C ARG A 1 -7.93 -12.17 0.60
N ILE A 2 -8.88 -11.47 1.12
CA ILE A 2 -9.04 -11.31 2.55
C ILE A 2 -9.98 -12.40 3.08
N ASP A 3 -9.55 -13.01 4.17
CA ASP A 3 -10.29 -14.07 4.81
C ASP A 3 -11.62 -13.56 5.36
N ALA A 4 -12.64 -14.42 5.35
CA ALA A 4 -13.95 -14.09 5.88
C ALA A 4 -13.92 -13.80 7.37
N SER A 5 -12.87 -14.20 8.07
CA SER A 5 -12.73 -13.92 9.49
C SER A 5 -12.39 -12.46 9.78
N VAL A 6 -12.06 -11.68 8.76
CA VAL A 6 -11.73 -10.28 8.94
C VAL A 6 -13.01 -9.47 9.12
N THR A 7 -13.16 -8.82 10.25
CA THR A 7 -14.32 -8.00 10.55
C THR A 7 -14.18 -6.62 9.92
N PRO A 8 -15.28 -5.90 9.70
CA PRO A 8 -15.17 -4.52 9.21
C PRO A 8 -14.31 -3.63 10.09
N ALA A 9 -14.36 -3.81 11.40
CA ALA A 9 -13.54 -3.01 12.31
C ALA A 9 -12.05 -3.30 12.12
N ARG A 10 -11.70 -4.57 11.92
CA ARG A 10 -10.31 -4.94 11.68
C ARG A 10 -9.83 -4.43 10.34
N LEU A 11 -10.69 -4.48 9.34
CA LEU A 11 -10.35 -3.97 8.02
C LEU A 11 -10.11 -2.47 8.08
N GLU A 12 -10.96 -1.74 8.78
CA GLU A 12 -10.80 -0.31 8.93
C GLU A 12 -9.48 0.03 9.60
N THR A 13 -9.13 -0.70 10.67
CA THR A 13 -7.86 -0.48 11.36
C THR A 13 -6.69 -0.71 10.42
N ALA A 14 -6.77 -1.74 9.58
CA ALA A 14 -5.70 -2.04 8.63
C ALA A 14 -5.58 -0.95 7.57
N VAL A 15 -6.71 -0.43 7.08
CA VAL A 15 -6.69 0.66 6.10
C VAL A 15 -6.05 1.90 6.70
N ILE A 16 -6.38 2.22 7.94
CA ILE A 16 -5.81 3.39 8.60
C ILE A 16 -4.30 3.23 8.75
N ALA A 17 -3.85 2.05 9.19
CA ALA A 17 -2.42 1.79 9.33
C ALA A 17 -1.70 1.92 7.99
N ALA A 18 -2.29 1.36 6.93
CA ALA A 18 -1.70 1.45 5.60
C ALA A 18 -1.62 2.91 5.13
N ALA A 19 -2.67 3.68 5.39
CA ALA A 19 -2.70 5.09 4.98
C ALA A 19 -1.65 5.90 5.72
N ILE A 20 -1.49 5.66 7.02
CA ILE A 20 -0.48 6.37 7.80
C ILE A 20 0.91 6.09 7.24
N ASN A 21 1.21 4.82 7.02
CA ASN A 21 2.53 4.43 6.52
C ASN A 21 2.79 5.00 5.12
N LEU A 22 1.80 4.91 4.25
CA LEU A 22 1.95 5.41 2.89
C LEU A 22 2.13 6.92 2.88
N ASN A 23 1.34 7.63 3.65
CA ASN A 23 1.44 9.09 3.69
C ASN A 23 2.79 9.54 4.23
N ASN A 24 3.35 8.78 5.17
CA ASN A 24 4.69 9.07 5.67
C ASN A 24 5.74 8.87 4.58
N GLU A 25 5.62 7.82 3.79
CA GLU A 25 6.55 7.57 2.70
C GLU A 25 6.48 8.65 1.63
N LEU A 26 5.30 9.20 1.40
CA LEU A 26 5.09 10.20 0.36
C LEU A 26 5.21 11.62 0.88
N SER A 27 5.66 11.80 2.11
CA SER A 27 5.62 13.13 2.76
C SER A 27 6.44 14.19 2.03
N GLU A 28 7.62 13.83 1.51
CA GLU A 28 8.46 14.79 0.79
C GLU A 28 7.82 15.18 -0.54
N TRP A 29 7.32 14.18 -1.26
CA TRP A 29 6.63 14.45 -2.51
C TRP A 29 5.42 15.35 -2.29
N ARG A 30 4.67 15.07 -1.23
CA ARG A 30 3.48 15.85 -0.88
C ARG A 30 3.85 17.30 -0.55
N ALA A 31 4.92 17.48 0.19
CA ALA A 31 5.38 18.83 0.53
C ALA A 31 5.73 19.62 -0.73
N THR A 32 6.38 18.96 -1.68
CA THR A 32 6.73 19.59 -2.95
C THR A 32 5.48 20.03 -3.71
N GLN A 33 4.45 19.17 -3.75
CA GLN A 33 3.23 19.49 -4.47
C GLN A 33 2.47 20.63 -3.78
N ARG A 34 2.45 20.65 -2.46
CA ARG A 34 1.81 21.73 -1.74
C ARG A 34 2.52 23.06 -1.96
N ALA A 35 3.85 23.02 -2.00
CA ALA A 35 4.62 24.23 -2.31
C ALA A 35 4.31 24.73 -3.70
N ALA A 36 3.95 23.85 -4.63
CA ALA A 36 3.57 24.22 -5.98
C ALA A 36 2.13 24.72 -6.08
N GLY A 37 1.36 24.66 -4.99
CA GLY A 37 0.02 25.18 -4.94
C GLY A 37 -1.11 24.17 -5.05
N TYR A 38 -0.78 22.87 -5.08
CA TYR A 38 -1.80 21.83 -5.18
C TYR A 38 -2.21 21.37 -3.79
N THR A 39 -3.51 21.36 -3.51
CA THR A 39 -4.01 21.00 -2.19
C THR A 39 -4.56 19.59 -2.12
N THR A 40 -4.91 18.99 -3.28
CA THR A 40 -5.40 17.62 -3.32
C THR A 40 -4.61 16.83 -4.35
N LEU A 41 -4.62 15.51 -4.18
CA LEU A 41 -3.93 14.63 -5.09
C LEU A 41 -4.51 14.75 -6.50
N ALA A 42 -5.82 14.93 -6.61
CA ALA A 42 -6.48 15.02 -7.91
C ALA A 42 -6.06 16.26 -8.68
N GLU A 43 -5.61 17.31 -8.00
CA GLU A 43 -5.19 18.54 -8.65
C GLU A 43 -3.79 18.48 -9.24
N VAL A 44 -2.99 17.53 -8.79
CA VAL A 44 -1.62 17.41 -9.29
C VAL A 44 -1.66 17.00 -10.76
N PRO A 45 -0.93 17.74 -11.64
CA PRO A 45 -0.95 17.43 -13.07
C PRO A 45 -0.42 16.03 -13.36
N GLY A 46 -0.97 15.39 -14.37
CA GLY A 46 -0.53 14.07 -14.78
C GLY A 46 -1.55 13.43 -15.69
N ASP A 47 -1.19 12.27 -16.20
CA ASP A 47 -2.07 11.51 -17.07
C ASP A 47 -3.32 11.06 -16.32
N ARG A 48 -4.37 10.81 -17.10
CA ARG A 48 -5.64 10.38 -16.52
C ARG A 48 -6.09 9.11 -17.23
N ILE A 49 -6.70 8.22 -16.46
CA ILE A 49 -7.31 7.00 -17.00
C ILE A 49 -8.71 6.94 -16.43
N LYS A 50 -9.70 6.82 -17.31
CA LYS A 50 -11.12 6.85 -16.94
C LYS A 50 -11.44 8.12 -16.15
N ASP A 51 -10.89 9.22 -16.61
CA ASP A 51 -11.10 10.56 -16.02
C ASP A 51 -10.59 10.69 -14.61
N VAL A 52 -9.71 9.77 -14.17
CA VAL A 52 -9.10 9.81 -12.85
C VAL A 52 -7.60 9.88 -13.03
N SER A 53 -6.95 10.74 -12.26
CA SER A 53 -5.50 10.89 -12.31
C SER A 53 -4.81 9.56 -12.05
N VAL A 54 -3.76 9.29 -12.82
CA VAL A 54 -2.93 8.10 -12.60
C VAL A 54 -2.38 8.09 -11.18
N LYS A 55 -2.06 9.25 -10.62
CA LYS A 55 -1.58 9.34 -9.24
C LYS A 55 -2.63 8.81 -8.25
N VAL A 56 -3.90 9.15 -8.49
CA VAL A 56 -4.98 8.64 -7.63
C VAL A 56 -5.11 7.13 -7.75
N HIS A 57 -5.03 6.61 -8.98
CA HIS A 57 -5.08 5.15 -9.19
C HIS A 57 -3.94 4.46 -8.44
N LEU A 58 -2.73 5.01 -8.54
CA LEU A 58 -1.56 4.41 -7.90
C LEU A 58 -1.63 4.52 -6.38
N TYR A 59 -2.16 5.62 -5.88
CA TYR A 59 -2.36 5.77 -4.44
C TYR A 59 -3.33 4.71 -3.92
N ARG A 60 -4.45 4.51 -4.63
CA ARG A 60 -5.43 3.50 -4.24
C ARG A 60 -4.82 2.11 -4.26
N ARG A 61 -4.03 1.82 -5.29
CA ARG A 61 -3.36 0.52 -5.38
C ARG A 61 -2.41 0.30 -4.20
N ALA A 62 -1.68 1.34 -3.82
CA ALA A 62 -0.77 1.26 -2.68
C ALA A 62 -1.54 1.03 -1.38
N ILE A 63 -2.68 1.69 -1.20
CA ILE A 63 -3.52 1.49 -0.02
C ILE A 63 -4.04 0.05 0.02
N GLU A 64 -4.49 -0.47 -1.13
CA GLU A 64 -4.99 -1.84 -1.19
C GLU A 64 -3.91 -2.85 -0.81
N ALA A 65 -2.72 -2.69 -1.38
CA ALA A 65 -1.63 -3.61 -1.09
C ALA A 65 -1.18 -3.49 0.36
N GLY A 66 -1.07 -2.27 0.87
CA GLY A 66 -0.68 -2.05 2.25
C GLY A 66 -1.71 -2.62 3.22
N THR A 67 -2.99 -2.45 2.91
CA THR A 67 -4.06 -3.00 3.73
C THR A 67 -4.01 -4.52 3.74
N GLY A 68 -3.78 -5.13 2.56
CA GLY A 68 -3.66 -6.57 2.48
C GLY A 68 -2.53 -7.10 3.35
N ALA A 69 -1.38 -6.44 3.30
CA ALA A 69 -0.24 -6.83 4.12
C ALA A 69 -0.56 -6.72 5.61
N GLU A 70 -1.21 -5.62 6.03
CA GLU A 70 -1.57 -5.43 7.42
C GLU A 70 -2.53 -6.51 7.91
N VAL A 71 -3.56 -6.81 7.12
CA VAL A 71 -4.54 -7.83 7.49
C VAL A 71 -3.86 -9.18 7.62
N CYS A 72 -3.05 -9.55 6.65
CA CYS A 72 -2.39 -10.86 6.66
C CYS A 72 -1.42 -10.99 7.83
N GLU A 73 -0.69 -9.93 8.16
CA GLU A 73 0.23 -9.98 9.28
C GLU A 73 -0.50 -10.15 10.60
N ARG A 74 -1.59 -9.41 10.79
CA ARG A 74 -2.37 -9.51 12.01
C ARG A 74 -3.00 -10.88 12.15
N TYR A 75 -3.52 -11.41 11.05
CA TYR A 75 -4.10 -12.74 11.08
C TYR A 75 -3.05 -13.81 11.35
N ARG A 76 -1.87 -13.67 10.76
CA ARG A 76 -0.76 -14.60 11.02
C ARG A 76 -0.37 -14.60 12.48
N ASP A 77 -0.25 -13.41 13.08
CA ASP A 77 0.12 -13.29 14.47
C ASP A 77 -0.91 -13.93 15.37
N TYR A 78 -2.18 -13.71 15.07
CA TYR A 78 -3.28 -14.32 15.82
C TYR A 78 -3.22 -15.84 15.73
N SER A 79 -3.03 -16.36 14.54
CA SER A 79 -3.00 -17.80 14.30
C SER A 79 -1.81 -18.45 14.98
N ALA A 80 -0.66 -17.81 14.95
CA ALA A 80 0.53 -18.34 15.58
C ALA A 80 0.36 -18.45 17.08
N THR A 81 -0.36 -17.49 17.67
CA THR A 81 -0.61 -17.50 19.11
C THR A 81 -1.57 -18.61 19.51
N ASN A 82 -2.57 -18.88 18.69
CA ASN A 82 -3.66 -19.76 19.07
C ASN A 82 -3.53 -21.19 18.54
N THR A 83 -3.27 -21.37 17.27
CA THR A 83 -3.35 -22.70 16.68
C THR A 83 -2.20 -23.06 15.82
N GLY A 84 -1.30 -22.11 15.60
CA GLY A 84 -0.31 -22.67 14.91
C GLY A 84 0.45 -22.12 13.82
N SER A 85 1.65 -22.61 13.85
CA SER A 85 2.67 -22.20 12.94
C SER A 85 2.35 -22.56 11.49
N GLU A 86 1.54 -23.60 11.26
CA GLU A 86 1.22 -24.00 9.89
C GLU A 86 0.47 -22.91 9.16
N LYS A 87 -0.53 -22.33 9.79
CA LYS A 87 -1.28 -21.26 9.18
C LYS A 87 -0.43 -19.99 9.03
N ALA A 88 0.39 -19.72 10.03
CA ALA A 88 1.28 -18.57 9.97
C ALA A 88 2.25 -18.68 8.80
N GLU A 89 2.81 -19.86 8.60
CA GLU A 89 3.75 -20.10 7.51
C GLU A 89 3.06 -19.98 6.16
N ALA A 90 1.82 -20.44 6.07
CA ALA A 90 1.08 -20.38 4.82
C ALA A 90 0.76 -18.96 4.39
N LEU A 91 0.68 -18.02 5.34
CA LEU A 91 0.38 -16.62 5.02
C LEU A 91 1.60 -15.82 4.60
N THR A 92 2.80 -16.30 4.90
CA THR A 92 4.00 -15.55 4.61
C THR A 92 4.16 -15.18 3.13
N PRO A 93 3.93 -16.11 2.19
CA PRO A 93 4.04 -15.73 0.76
C PRO A 93 3.06 -14.63 0.37
N ASN A 94 1.83 -14.65 0.90
CA ASN A 94 0.86 -13.61 0.59
C ASN A 94 1.30 -12.25 1.13
N ILE A 95 1.88 -12.24 2.33
CA ILE A 95 2.39 -11.00 2.90
C ILE A 95 3.48 -10.43 2.02
N ASP A 96 4.40 -11.28 1.56
CA ASP A 96 5.50 -10.84 0.71
C ASP A 96 4.97 -10.29 -0.61
N ASP A 97 3.95 -10.92 -1.18
CA ASP A 97 3.34 -10.45 -2.42
C ASP A 97 2.73 -9.06 -2.24
N TYR A 98 1.99 -8.87 -1.15
CA TYR A 98 1.38 -7.57 -0.87
C TYR A 98 2.44 -6.50 -0.65
N ARG A 99 3.52 -6.82 0.05
CA ARG A 99 4.58 -5.86 0.30
C ARG A 99 5.32 -5.50 -0.98
N ARG A 100 5.53 -6.48 -1.86
CA ARG A 100 6.12 -6.22 -3.17
C ARG A 100 5.21 -5.30 -3.98
N ASP A 101 3.91 -5.58 -4.01
CA ASP A 101 2.97 -4.76 -4.75
C ASP A 101 2.94 -3.33 -4.22
N LEU A 102 3.02 -3.19 -2.91
CA LEU A 102 3.07 -1.87 -2.29
C LEU A 102 4.32 -1.11 -2.74
N ARG A 103 5.48 -1.75 -2.72
CA ARG A 103 6.71 -1.10 -3.15
C ARG A 103 6.62 -0.67 -4.61
N TRP A 104 6.07 -1.54 -5.46
CA TRP A 104 5.93 -1.20 -6.88
C TRP A 104 4.97 -0.03 -7.08
N ALA A 105 3.87 -0.01 -6.34
CA ALA A 105 2.91 1.09 -6.46
C ALA A 105 3.52 2.41 -6.03
N VAL A 106 4.30 2.40 -4.95
CA VAL A 106 4.98 3.61 -4.48
C VAL A 106 6.01 4.08 -5.49
N ARG A 107 6.78 3.16 -6.05
CA ARG A 107 7.78 3.54 -7.06
C ARG A 107 7.13 4.09 -8.31
N ASP A 108 6.05 3.44 -8.76
CA ASP A 108 5.31 3.94 -9.92
C ASP A 108 4.73 5.32 -9.64
N PHE A 109 4.21 5.52 -8.44
CA PHE A 109 3.67 6.81 -8.03
C PHE A 109 4.74 7.89 -8.09
N LEU A 110 5.92 7.60 -7.60
CA LEU A 110 7.02 8.56 -7.53
C LEU A 110 7.79 8.66 -8.85
N GLY A 111 7.46 7.82 -9.82
CA GLY A 111 8.16 7.84 -11.10
C GLY A 111 9.54 7.21 -11.04
N ILE A 112 9.79 6.34 -10.05
CA ILE A 112 11.08 5.69 -9.90
C ILE A 112 11.02 4.33 -10.57
N SER A 113 12.07 3.97 -11.31
CA SER A 113 12.12 2.67 -11.98
C SER A 113 12.06 1.53 -10.96
N ARG A 114 11.36 0.48 -11.33
CA ARG A 114 11.28 -0.71 -10.48
C ARG A 114 12.59 -1.46 -10.40
N THR A 115 13.38 -1.37 -11.46
CA THR A 115 14.68 -2.01 -11.45
C THR A 115 15.70 -1.06 -10.83
N THR A 116 16.53 -1.64 -9.99
CA THR A 116 17.58 -0.86 -9.33
C THR A 116 18.91 -1.01 -10.02
N VAL A 117 18.96 -1.77 -11.10
CA VAL A 117 20.19 -1.92 -11.85
C VAL A 117 20.44 -0.67 -12.63
N GLU A 118 21.51 0.00 -12.32
CA GLU A 118 21.86 1.22 -12.98
C GLU A 118 22.97 0.97 -13.96
N LEU A 119 22.85 1.59 -15.09
CA LEU A 119 23.91 1.53 -16.09
C LEU A 119 24.82 2.69 -15.86
N ILE A 120 25.79 2.41 -15.13
CA ILE A 120 26.74 3.45 -14.75
C ILE A 120 27.88 3.53 -15.69
#